data_f85a408700204cee6e075838f0fd9738
#
_entry.id   f85a408700204cee6e075838f0fd9738
#
_cell.length_a   1.000
_cell.length_b   1.000
_cell.length_c   1.000
_cell.angle_alpha   90.00
_cell.angle_beta   90.00
_cell.angle_gamma   90.00
#
_symmetry.space_group_name_H-M   'P 1'
#
loop_
_entity.id
_entity.type
_entity.pdbx_description
1 polymer ?
#
loop_
_entity_poly.entity_id
_entity_poly.type
_entity_poly.pdbx_seq_one_letter_code
_entity_poly.pdbx_strand_id
1 'polypeptide(L)'
;KVELGTSFGPVGHRWGGSLEAVAKTIAAHRDLGMRRQTFFVQLGDWDHHNNLLRDHGAHIGNLSRGIGQFWKAIKEIGMAEQVVLSTGSDFGRGLSSNGRGSDHGWGGNQFVVGGPVRGRRIFGTYPRLRLGEGQDIGDRGRLLPSTSTDEYFAELALWFGVPPGDLPLVLPNVRNFFDPTGSPPLGMMKG
;
A
#
# COMPACT_ATOMS: atom_id res chain seq x y z
N LYS A 1 -2.75 1.26 -29.81
CA LYS A 1 -1.79 1.91 -28.89
C LYS A 1 -2.59 2.87 -28.01
N VAL A 2 -2.53 2.69 -26.70
CA VAL A 2 -3.18 3.59 -25.74
C VAL A 2 -2.27 4.80 -25.51
N GLU A 3 -2.80 5.99 -25.72
CA GLU A 3 -2.14 7.25 -25.39
C GLU A 3 -2.81 7.87 -24.16
N LEU A 4 -2.01 8.38 -23.24
CA LEU A 4 -2.45 9.07 -22.04
C LEU A 4 -2.03 10.54 -22.16
N GLY A 5 -2.91 11.46 -21.84
CA GLY A 5 -2.60 12.88 -21.71
C GLY A 5 -1.79 13.18 -20.44
N THR A 6 -1.90 12.31 -19.43
CA THR A 6 -1.10 12.42 -18.20
C THR A 6 0.35 12.05 -18.45
N SER A 7 1.27 12.97 -18.13
CA SER A 7 2.72 12.71 -18.16
C SER A 7 3.20 12.10 -16.85
N PHE A 8 4.06 11.09 -16.95
CA PHE A 8 4.73 10.38 -15.83
C PHE A 8 6.20 10.79 -15.68
N GLY A 9 6.55 12.01 -15.98
CA GLY A 9 7.89 12.55 -15.78
C GLY A 9 8.07 13.27 -14.42
N PRO A 10 9.28 13.58 -14.01
CA PRO A 10 10.31 12.70 -13.46
C PRO A 10 9.99 12.23 -12.05
N VAL A 11 9.54 11.01 -11.91
CA VAL A 11 9.43 10.28 -10.64
C VAL A 11 10.36 9.08 -10.73
N GLY A 12 11.59 9.18 -10.22
CA GLY A 12 12.59 8.11 -10.22
C GLY A 12 12.53 7.19 -11.46
N HIS A 13 13.48 7.23 -12.33
CA HIS A 13 13.48 6.79 -13.73
C HIS A 13 12.73 5.49 -14.11
N ARG A 14 12.66 4.51 -13.22
CA ARG A 14 11.98 3.23 -13.52
C ARG A 14 10.55 3.17 -13.02
N TRP A 15 10.29 3.76 -11.87
CA TRP A 15 9.00 3.63 -11.20
C TRP A 15 7.87 4.38 -11.91
N GLY A 16 8.12 5.62 -12.36
CA GLY A 16 7.15 6.38 -13.16
C GLY A 16 6.75 5.65 -14.44
N GLY A 17 7.73 5.08 -15.15
CA GLY A 17 7.48 4.25 -16.34
C GLY A 17 6.67 2.98 -16.06
N SER A 18 6.91 2.34 -14.91
CA SER A 18 6.12 1.19 -14.48
C SER A 18 4.66 1.56 -14.21
N LEU A 19 4.41 2.68 -13.51
CA LEU A 19 3.05 3.16 -13.27
C LEU A 19 2.33 3.59 -14.57
N GLU A 20 3.06 4.19 -15.50
CA GLU A 20 2.54 4.49 -16.84
C GLU A 20 2.13 3.23 -17.60
N ALA A 21 2.98 2.21 -17.59
CA ALA A 21 2.70 0.92 -18.22
C ALA A 21 1.46 0.26 -17.62
N VAL A 22 1.32 0.28 -16.29
CA VAL A 22 0.13 -0.21 -15.59
C VAL A 22 -1.12 0.57 -16.03
N ALA A 23 -1.07 1.90 -16.04
CA ALA A 23 -2.22 2.73 -16.46
C ALA A 23 -2.63 2.44 -17.92
N LYS A 24 -1.67 2.27 -18.83
CA LYS A 24 -1.93 1.88 -20.24
C LYS A 24 -2.53 0.49 -20.35
N THR A 25 -2.08 -0.47 -19.54
CA THR A 25 -2.61 -1.83 -19.51
C THR A 25 -4.05 -1.84 -19.00
N ILE A 26 -4.34 -1.08 -17.95
CA ILE A 26 -5.71 -0.90 -17.44
C ILE A 26 -6.59 -0.28 -18.53
N ALA A 27 -6.14 0.75 -19.22
CA ALA A 27 -6.91 1.37 -20.30
C ALA A 27 -7.23 0.39 -21.44
N ALA A 28 -6.34 -0.55 -21.72
CA ALA A 28 -6.50 -1.58 -22.75
C ALA A 28 -7.29 -2.82 -22.26
N HIS A 29 -7.84 -2.83 -21.06
CA HIS A 29 -8.45 -4.03 -20.44
C HIS A 29 -9.50 -4.72 -21.32
N ARG A 30 -10.31 -3.95 -22.05
CA ARG A 30 -11.33 -4.50 -22.96
C ARG A 30 -10.73 -5.19 -24.15
N ASP A 31 -9.73 -4.59 -24.79
CA ASP A 31 -9.03 -5.16 -25.93
C ASP A 31 -8.25 -6.43 -25.54
N LEU A 32 -7.79 -6.48 -24.28
CA LEU A 32 -7.11 -7.63 -23.68
C LEU A 32 -8.07 -8.71 -23.15
N GLY A 33 -9.37 -8.48 -23.16
CA GLY A 33 -10.37 -9.38 -22.59
C GLY A 33 -10.27 -9.54 -21.06
N MET A 34 -9.63 -8.61 -20.38
CA MET A 34 -9.35 -8.69 -18.95
C MET A 34 -10.47 -8.06 -18.11
N ARG A 35 -11.00 -8.83 -17.15
CA ARG A 35 -12.01 -8.36 -16.20
C ARG A 35 -11.40 -7.94 -14.86
N ARG A 36 -10.37 -8.68 -14.41
CA ARG A 36 -9.64 -8.45 -13.16
C ARG A 36 -8.16 -8.56 -13.43
N GLN A 37 -7.39 -7.62 -12.90
CA GLN A 37 -5.94 -7.56 -13.07
C GLN A 37 -5.30 -7.13 -11.75
N THR A 38 -4.21 -7.77 -11.39
CA THR A 38 -3.32 -7.33 -10.31
C THR A 38 -1.97 -6.96 -10.90
N PHE A 39 -1.38 -5.91 -10.34
CA PHE A 39 -0.07 -5.41 -10.75
C PHE A 39 0.81 -5.26 -9.52
N PHE A 40 2.06 -5.64 -9.65
CA PHE A 40 3.08 -5.38 -8.65
C PHE A 40 4.12 -4.40 -9.23
N VAL A 41 4.34 -3.31 -8.52
CA VAL A 41 5.33 -2.30 -8.90
C VAL A 41 6.26 -2.07 -7.72
N GLN A 42 7.53 -2.40 -7.91
CA GLN A 42 8.54 -2.25 -6.87
C GLN A 42 9.11 -0.82 -6.84
N LEU A 43 9.17 -0.24 -5.65
CA LEU A 43 9.88 0.99 -5.34
C LEU A 43 10.93 0.68 -4.27
N GLY A 44 12.20 0.61 -4.66
CA GLY A 44 13.33 0.27 -3.81
C GLY A 44 13.87 1.42 -2.98
N ASP A 45 15.02 1.18 -2.35
CA ASP A 45 15.85 2.15 -1.64
C ASP A 45 15.24 2.73 -0.35
N TRP A 46 14.39 1.94 0.35
CA TRP A 46 13.77 2.32 1.63
C TRP A 46 14.55 1.85 2.86
N ASP A 47 15.67 1.15 2.66
CA ASP A 47 16.48 0.62 3.76
C ASP A 47 17.48 1.65 4.31
N HIS A 48 16.94 2.63 5.02
CA HIS A 48 17.67 3.80 5.51
C HIS A 48 18.42 3.55 6.82
N HIS A 49 19.44 2.71 6.83
CA HIS A 49 20.38 2.60 7.96
C HIS A 49 21.31 3.83 8.06
N ASN A 50 21.43 4.60 6.96
CA ASN A 50 22.16 5.85 6.88
C ASN A 50 21.34 6.92 6.16
N ASN A 51 21.63 8.19 6.42
CA ASN A 51 21.03 9.34 5.73
C ASN A 51 19.49 9.40 5.75
N LEU A 52 18.84 8.78 6.73
CA LEU A 52 17.39 8.64 6.81
C LEU A 52 16.68 9.98 6.59
N LEU A 53 17.06 11.02 7.31
CA LEU A 53 16.38 12.33 7.24
C LEU A 53 16.43 12.95 5.85
N ARG A 54 17.55 12.77 5.14
CA ARG A 54 17.71 13.28 3.78
C ARG A 54 16.94 12.47 2.75
N ASP A 55 17.10 11.15 2.79
CA ASP A 55 16.70 10.28 1.69
C ASP A 55 15.22 9.87 1.80
N HIS A 56 14.72 9.66 3.02
CA HIS A 56 13.33 9.28 3.26
C HIS A 56 12.34 10.36 2.78
N GLY A 57 12.63 11.64 3.06
CA GLY A 57 11.80 12.74 2.57
C GLY A 57 11.73 12.80 1.04
N ALA A 58 12.86 12.56 0.36
CA ALA A 58 12.91 12.51 -1.10
C ALA A 58 12.11 11.32 -1.66
N HIS A 59 12.20 10.14 -1.02
CA HIS A 59 11.45 8.95 -1.41
C HIS A 59 9.95 9.10 -1.21
N ILE A 60 9.50 9.65 -0.08
CA ILE A 60 8.08 9.98 0.15
C ILE A 60 7.58 10.99 -0.89
N GLY A 61 8.39 11.99 -1.23
CA GLY A 61 8.06 12.95 -2.29
C GLY A 61 7.90 12.29 -3.67
N ASN A 62 8.78 11.33 -4.00
CA ASN A 62 8.68 10.56 -5.24
C ASN A 62 7.44 9.64 -5.25
N LEU A 63 7.19 8.94 -4.13
CA LEU A 63 6.00 8.09 -3.95
C LEU A 63 4.72 8.92 -4.15
N SER A 64 4.61 10.06 -3.46
CA SER A 64 3.46 10.95 -3.54
C SER A 64 3.21 11.45 -4.97
N ARG A 65 4.26 11.90 -5.68
CA ARG A 65 4.14 12.34 -7.08
C ARG A 65 3.69 11.23 -7.99
N GLY A 66 4.28 10.04 -7.88
CA GLY A 66 3.91 8.91 -8.72
C GLY A 66 2.49 8.43 -8.49
N ILE A 67 2.06 8.32 -7.24
CA ILE A 67 0.65 8.00 -6.91
C ILE A 67 -0.27 9.08 -7.50
N GLY A 68 0.08 10.36 -7.37
CA GLY A 68 -0.71 11.47 -7.92
C GLY A 68 -0.84 11.42 -9.44
N GLN A 69 0.26 11.14 -10.15
CA GLN A 69 0.26 10.98 -11.61
C GLN A 69 -0.56 9.76 -12.05
N PHE A 70 -0.34 8.62 -11.39
CA PHE A 70 -1.11 7.41 -11.65
C PHE A 70 -2.61 7.65 -11.45
N TRP A 71 -2.98 8.26 -10.33
CA TRP A 71 -4.39 8.55 -10.03
C TRP A 71 -5.02 9.54 -11.02
N LYS A 72 -4.24 10.51 -11.52
CA LYS A 72 -4.68 11.40 -12.59
C LYS A 72 -4.98 10.62 -13.88
N ALA A 73 -4.09 9.71 -14.28
CA ALA A 73 -4.29 8.87 -15.46
C ALA A 73 -5.50 7.93 -15.30
N ILE A 74 -5.68 7.33 -14.13
CA ILE A 74 -6.84 6.46 -13.85
C ILE A 74 -8.16 7.23 -13.94
N LYS A 75 -8.21 8.47 -13.48
CA LYS A 75 -9.38 9.35 -13.68
C LYS A 75 -9.58 9.72 -15.14
N GLU A 76 -8.51 10.03 -15.85
CA GLU A 76 -8.55 10.37 -17.29
C GLU A 76 -9.19 9.26 -18.12
N ILE A 77 -8.87 8.00 -17.83
CA ILE A 77 -9.44 6.83 -18.53
C ILE A 77 -10.80 6.37 -17.95
N GLY A 78 -11.37 7.11 -17.00
CA GLY A 78 -12.69 6.83 -16.43
C GLY A 78 -12.77 5.60 -15.51
N MET A 79 -11.63 5.11 -14.97
CA MET A 79 -11.53 3.87 -14.20
C MET A 79 -11.38 4.11 -12.68
N ALA A 80 -11.68 5.32 -12.20
CA ALA A 80 -11.47 5.68 -10.80
C ALA A 80 -12.19 4.77 -9.79
N GLU A 81 -13.41 4.32 -10.10
CA GLU A 81 -14.19 3.45 -9.21
C GLU A 81 -13.84 1.95 -9.35
N GLN A 82 -12.96 1.59 -10.27
CA GLN A 82 -12.56 0.20 -10.55
C GLN A 82 -11.10 -0.09 -10.20
N VAL A 83 -10.35 0.91 -9.72
CA VAL A 83 -8.93 0.78 -9.44
C VAL A 83 -8.63 1.14 -8.00
N VAL A 84 -7.87 0.27 -7.33
CA VAL A 84 -7.28 0.52 -6.02
C VAL A 84 -5.78 0.34 -6.12
N LEU A 85 -5.03 1.33 -5.66
CA LEU A 85 -3.59 1.25 -5.43
C LEU A 85 -3.37 1.07 -3.94
N SER A 86 -2.59 0.07 -3.57
CA SER A 86 -2.18 -0.17 -2.19
C SER A 86 -0.66 -0.27 -2.11
N THR A 87 -0.09 0.12 -0.97
CA THR A 87 1.33 -0.09 -0.69
C THR A 87 1.51 -1.26 0.26
N GLY A 88 2.68 -1.89 0.22
CA GLY A 88 3.13 -2.89 1.17
C GLY A 88 4.62 -2.72 1.39
N SER A 89 5.14 -3.17 2.53
CA SER A 89 6.57 -3.12 2.85
C SER A 89 6.96 -4.35 3.66
N ASP A 90 8.19 -4.82 3.46
CA ASP A 90 8.74 -5.98 4.16
C ASP A 90 9.02 -5.69 5.64
N PHE A 91 9.26 -4.42 5.99
CA PHE A 91 9.59 -3.97 7.35
C PHE A 91 9.10 -2.55 7.62
N GLY A 92 8.93 -2.24 8.90
CA GLY A 92 8.81 -0.88 9.40
C GLY A 92 10.15 -0.37 9.93
N ARG A 93 10.16 0.81 10.57
CA ARG A 93 11.36 1.38 11.19
C ARG A 93 11.19 1.48 12.70
N GLY A 94 12.26 1.16 13.43
CA GLY A 94 12.35 1.45 14.85
C GLY A 94 12.38 2.97 15.09
N LEU A 95 11.79 3.39 16.22
CA LEU A 95 11.77 4.82 16.62
C LEU A 95 13.14 5.32 17.08
N SER A 96 14.01 4.41 17.57
CA SER A 96 15.35 4.76 18.01
C SER A 96 16.29 4.94 16.84
N SER A 97 17.01 6.07 16.83
CA SER A 97 18.07 6.28 15.86
C SER A 97 19.30 5.43 16.18
N ASN A 98 19.98 4.95 15.13
CA ASN A 98 21.31 4.34 15.20
C ASN A 98 22.44 5.42 15.00
N GLY A 99 22.08 6.71 15.04
CA GLY A 99 22.98 7.84 14.83
C GLY A 99 23.01 8.39 13.39
N ARG A 100 22.60 7.63 12.39
CA ARG A 100 22.55 8.02 10.97
C ARG A 100 21.24 7.70 10.29
N GLY A 101 20.51 6.73 10.81
CA GLY A 101 19.25 6.26 10.33
C GLY A 101 18.48 5.54 11.45
N SER A 102 17.76 4.50 11.12
CA SER A 102 17.13 3.61 12.10
C SER A 102 17.20 2.16 11.63
N ASP A 103 17.12 1.24 12.57
CA ASP A 103 17.06 -0.20 12.29
C ASP A 103 15.64 -0.62 11.91
N HIS A 104 15.49 -1.84 11.40
CA HIS A 104 14.18 -2.39 11.05
C HIS A 104 13.27 -2.51 12.28
N GLY A 105 11.98 -2.32 12.05
CA GLY A 105 10.90 -2.55 12.99
C GLY A 105 9.80 -3.38 12.37
N TRP A 106 8.78 -3.74 13.15
CA TRP A 106 7.66 -4.57 12.72
C TRP A 106 6.53 -3.73 12.09
N GLY A 107 6.14 -2.67 12.75
CA GLY A 107 5.01 -1.85 12.34
C GLY A 107 5.39 -0.79 11.32
N GLY A 108 4.50 -0.53 10.38
CA GLY A 108 4.61 0.53 9.39
C GLY A 108 3.24 1.07 9.00
N ASN A 109 3.24 2.20 8.30
CA ASN A 109 2.03 2.78 7.74
C ASN A 109 1.97 2.47 6.25
N GLN A 110 0.78 2.08 5.79
CA GLN A 110 0.52 1.79 4.38
C GLN A 110 -0.50 2.77 3.81
N PHE A 111 -0.46 2.98 2.50
CA PHE A 111 -1.41 3.83 1.79
C PHE A 111 -2.36 3.00 0.95
N VAL A 112 -3.63 3.38 0.97
CA VAL A 112 -4.64 2.85 0.03
C VAL A 112 -5.29 4.01 -0.67
N VAL A 113 -5.29 3.99 -2.00
CA VAL A 113 -5.85 5.04 -2.85
C VAL A 113 -6.77 4.40 -3.89
N GLY A 114 -8.00 4.88 -3.98
CA GLY A 114 -8.97 4.37 -4.94
C GLY A 114 -10.33 5.02 -4.80
N GLY A 115 -11.13 5.03 -5.85
CA GLY A 115 -12.53 5.48 -5.77
C GLY A 115 -13.35 4.66 -4.77
N PRO A 116 -13.20 3.31 -4.74
CA PRO A 116 -13.89 2.47 -3.77
C PRO A 116 -13.44 2.65 -2.32
N VAL A 117 -12.35 3.35 -2.06
CA VAL A 117 -11.80 3.54 -0.70
C VAL A 117 -12.57 4.61 0.06
N ARG A 118 -12.88 4.37 1.31
CA ARG A 118 -13.41 5.37 2.26
C ARG A 118 -12.28 6.30 2.73
N GLY A 119 -11.71 7.08 1.82
CA GLY A 119 -10.51 7.89 2.03
C GLY A 119 -10.60 8.93 3.15
N ARG A 120 -9.50 9.66 3.36
CA ARG A 120 -9.32 10.71 4.40
C ARG A 120 -9.46 10.17 5.84
N ARG A 121 -9.02 8.93 6.06
CA ARG A 121 -9.09 8.24 7.35
C ARG A 121 -7.80 7.48 7.63
N ILE A 122 -7.57 7.21 8.90
CA ILE A 122 -6.65 6.19 9.37
C ILE A 122 -7.49 4.96 9.72
N PHE A 123 -7.11 3.81 9.21
CA PHE A 123 -7.71 2.52 9.50
C PHE A 123 -6.79 1.76 10.46
N GLY A 124 -7.38 0.93 11.33
CA GLY A 124 -6.67 0.30 12.43
C GLY A 124 -6.42 1.27 13.60
N THR A 125 -5.59 0.84 14.54
CA THR A 125 -5.26 1.63 15.73
C THR A 125 -3.85 2.17 15.62
N TYR A 126 -3.72 3.50 15.60
CA TYR A 126 -2.41 4.13 15.58
C TYR A 126 -1.69 3.94 16.92
N PRO A 127 -0.47 3.39 16.95
CA PRO A 127 0.22 3.08 18.19
C PRO A 127 0.71 4.33 18.93
N ARG A 128 0.92 4.21 20.23
CA ARG A 128 1.66 5.22 20.98
C ARG A 128 3.13 5.16 20.58
N LEU A 129 3.68 6.29 20.11
CA LEU A 129 5.07 6.41 19.69
C LEU A 129 5.96 6.69 20.92
N ARG A 130 6.09 5.69 21.82
CA ARG A 130 6.92 5.78 23.04
C ARG A 130 7.82 4.55 23.14
N LEU A 131 9.05 4.78 23.61
CA LEU A 131 9.99 3.71 23.87
C LEU A 131 9.69 3.02 25.20
N GLY A 132 9.84 1.70 25.23
CA GLY A 132 9.65 0.88 26.42
C GLY A 132 8.21 0.76 26.90
N GLU A 133 7.22 1.24 26.15
CA GLU A 133 5.81 1.20 26.54
C GLU A 133 4.92 0.56 25.46
N GLY A 134 3.83 -0.06 25.92
CA GLY A 134 2.73 -0.50 25.07
C GLY A 134 3.16 -1.54 24.04
N GLN A 135 3.25 -1.14 22.77
CA GLN A 135 3.55 -2.04 21.65
C GLN A 135 5.04 -2.09 21.29
N ASP A 136 5.92 -1.37 22.02
CA ASP A 136 7.36 -1.43 21.78
C ASP A 136 7.95 -2.75 22.26
N ILE A 137 8.54 -3.51 21.34
CA ILE A 137 9.22 -4.77 21.65
C ILE A 137 10.73 -4.52 21.73
N GLY A 138 11.28 -4.59 22.93
CA GLY A 138 12.72 -4.50 23.18
C GLY A 138 13.28 -3.08 23.22
N ASP A 139 12.50 -2.12 23.71
CA ASP A 139 12.94 -0.77 24.12
C ASP A 139 13.62 0.08 23.03
N ARG A 140 13.44 -0.28 21.75
CA ARG A 140 14.02 0.44 20.60
C ARG A 140 12.98 1.01 19.64
N GLY A 141 11.72 1.02 20.05
CA GLY A 141 10.62 1.50 19.22
C GLY A 141 10.28 0.57 18.06
N ARG A 142 10.52 -0.73 18.21
CA ARG A 142 10.05 -1.75 17.28
C ARG A 142 8.59 -2.08 17.59
N LEU A 143 7.70 -1.26 17.10
CA LEU A 143 6.28 -1.33 17.43
C LEU A 143 5.63 -2.55 16.80
N LEU A 144 4.94 -3.35 17.62
CA LEU A 144 4.09 -4.42 17.13
C LEU A 144 2.81 -3.82 16.52
N PRO A 145 2.49 -4.10 15.26
CA PRO A 145 1.28 -3.56 14.65
C PRO A 145 0.02 -4.16 15.26
N SER A 146 -1.03 -3.36 15.36
CA SER A 146 -2.36 -3.78 15.80
C SER A 146 -3.23 -4.34 14.68
N THR A 147 -2.80 -4.21 13.46
CA THR A 147 -3.43 -4.73 12.24
C THR A 147 -2.45 -5.62 11.53
N SER A 148 -2.86 -6.84 11.25
CA SER A 148 -2.03 -7.79 10.49
C SER A 148 -2.02 -7.46 8.99
N THR A 149 -1.00 -7.95 8.30
CA THR A 149 -0.96 -7.93 6.84
C THR A 149 -2.14 -8.69 6.22
N ASP A 150 -2.56 -9.79 6.88
CA ASP A 150 -3.70 -10.59 6.44
C ASP A 150 -5.02 -9.80 6.52
N GLU A 151 -5.30 -9.07 7.59
CA GLU A 151 -6.48 -8.20 7.68
C GLU A 151 -6.47 -7.11 6.60
N TYR A 152 -5.32 -6.50 6.37
CA TYR A 152 -5.16 -5.47 5.36
C TYR A 152 -5.42 -5.99 3.95
N PHE A 153 -4.80 -7.11 3.57
CA PHE A 153 -5.00 -7.70 2.24
C PHE A 153 -6.33 -8.43 2.09
N ALA A 154 -6.95 -8.90 3.18
CA ALA A 154 -8.29 -9.48 3.11
C ALA A 154 -9.33 -8.47 2.61
N GLU A 155 -9.27 -7.21 3.08
CA GLU A 155 -10.16 -6.16 2.58
C GLU A 155 -10.01 -5.94 1.07
N LEU A 156 -8.77 -5.94 0.59
CA LEU A 156 -8.47 -5.76 -0.84
C LEU A 156 -8.92 -6.99 -1.65
N ALA A 157 -8.70 -8.19 -1.12
CA ALA A 157 -9.12 -9.44 -1.76
C ALA A 157 -10.64 -9.55 -1.87
N LEU A 158 -11.37 -9.22 -0.81
CA LEU A 158 -12.84 -9.18 -0.81
C LEU A 158 -13.36 -8.18 -1.84
N TRP A 159 -12.82 -6.95 -1.86
CA TRP A 159 -13.18 -5.97 -2.87
C TRP A 159 -12.86 -6.46 -4.29
N PHE A 160 -11.73 -7.12 -4.48
CA PHE A 160 -11.33 -7.69 -5.77
C PHE A 160 -12.25 -8.83 -6.23
N GLY A 161 -13.05 -9.39 -5.31
CA GLY A 161 -14.07 -10.40 -5.57
C GLY A 161 -13.66 -11.82 -5.20
N VAL A 162 -12.69 -11.98 -4.29
CA VAL A 162 -12.45 -13.26 -3.63
C VAL A 162 -13.62 -13.54 -2.69
N PRO A 163 -14.31 -14.68 -2.80
CA PRO A 163 -15.36 -15.03 -1.87
C PRO A 163 -14.81 -15.16 -0.44
N PRO A 164 -15.58 -14.77 0.59
CA PRO A 164 -15.12 -14.85 1.98
C PRO A 164 -14.60 -16.24 2.38
N GLY A 165 -15.27 -17.31 1.92
CA GLY A 165 -14.86 -18.69 2.17
C GLY A 165 -13.51 -19.08 1.55
N ASP A 166 -13.09 -18.38 0.49
CA ASP A 166 -11.86 -18.65 -0.25
C ASP A 166 -10.68 -17.79 0.24
N LEU A 167 -10.91 -16.84 1.15
CA LEU A 167 -9.82 -16.02 1.72
C LEU A 167 -8.67 -16.87 2.27
N PRO A 168 -8.89 -17.99 2.97
CA PRO A 168 -7.78 -18.83 3.45
C PRO A 168 -6.92 -19.46 2.35
N LEU A 169 -7.41 -19.53 1.11
CA LEU A 169 -6.61 -20.02 -0.03
C LEU A 169 -5.58 -19.00 -0.49
N VAL A 170 -5.87 -17.72 -0.36
CA VAL A 170 -4.97 -16.62 -0.77
C VAL A 170 -4.23 -16.00 0.42
N LEU A 171 -4.78 -16.10 1.61
CA LEU A 171 -4.23 -15.63 2.88
C LEU A 171 -4.30 -16.74 3.92
N PRO A 172 -3.36 -17.69 3.93
CA PRO A 172 -3.45 -18.91 4.75
C PRO A 172 -3.58 -18.67 6.25
N ASN A 173 -3.06 -17.55 6.75
CA ASN A 173 -3.07 -17.22 8.17
C ASN A 173 -4.24 -16.33 8.59
N VAL A 174 -5.13 -15.95 7.67
CA VAL A 174 -6.19 -14.98 7.91
C VAL A 174 -7.08 -15.32 9.11
N ARG A 175 -7.34 -16.61 9.34
CA ARG A 175 -8.17 -17.10 10.47
C ARG A 175 -7.54 -16.88 11.85
N ASN A 176 -6.23 -16.56 11.91
CA ASN A 176 -5.57 -16.21 13.16
C ASN A 176 -5.92 -14.79 13.62
N PHE A 177 -6.49 -13.96 12.74
CA PHE A 177 -6.73 -12.53 12.98
C PHE A 177 -8.21 -12.19 12.99
N PHE A 178 -9.02 -12.79 12.11
CA PHE A 178 -10.47 -12.58 12.09
C PHE A 178 -11.21 -13.73 11.40
N ASP A 179 -12.53 -13.76 11.58
CA ASP A 179 -13.40 -14.68 10.87
C ASP A 179 -13.65 -14.17 9.44
N PRO A 180 -13.18 -14.87 8.39
CA PRO A 180 -13.37 -14.45 7.01
C PRO A 180 -14.84 -14.31 6.57
N THR A 181 -15.78 -14.97 7.25
CA THR A 181 -17.22 -14.89 6.97
C THR A 181 -17.91 -13.73 7.69
N GLY A 182 -17.18 -13.05 8.59
CA GLY A 182 -17.65 -11.88 9.30
C GLY A 182 -17.57 -10.59 8.49
N SER A 183 -17.76 -9.47 9.17
CA SER A 183 -17.56 -8.16 8.55
C SER A 183 -16.09 -7.94 8.20
N PRO A 184 -15.79 -7.19 7.12
CA PRO A 184 -14.42 -6.80 6.79
C PRO A 184 -13.72 -6.13 7.98
N PRO A 185 -12.46 -6.50 8.29
CA PRO A 185 -11.83 -6.16 9.58
C PRO A 185 -11.54 -4.67 9.77
N LEU A 186 -11.30 -3.92 8.70
CA LEU A 186 -10.93 -2.51 8.74
C LEU A 186 -12.03 -1.57 8.22
N GLY A 187 -12.93 -2.07 7.38
CA GLY A 187 -13.97 -1.28 6.74
C GLY A 187 -13.42 -0.20 5.81
N MET A 188 -12.31 -0.49 5.12
CA MET A 188 -11.64 0.47 4.22
C MET A 188 -12.44 0.71 2.94
N MET A 189 -13.19 -0.30 2.49
CA MET A 189 -13.87 -0.25 1.20
C MET A 189 -15.31 0.24 1.36
N LYS A 190 -15.79 0.97 0.37
CA LYS A 190 -17.22 1.29 0.22
C LYS A 190 -17.97 0.00 -0.14
N GLY A 191 -19.15 -0.16 0.38
CA GLY A 191 -20.06 -1.23 -0.01
C GLY A 191 -20.65 -0.98 -1.40
#